data_3ea248b549bdacc093ae03582060449d
#
_entry.id   3ea248b549bdacc093ae03582060449d
#
_cell.length_a   1.000
_cell.length_b   1.000
_cell.length_c   1.000
_cell.angle_alpha   90.00
_cell.angle_beta   90.00
_cell.angle_gamma   90.00
#
_symmetry.space_group_name_H-M   'P 1'
#
loop_
_entity.id
_entity.type
_entity.pdbx_description
1 polymer ?
#
loop_
_entity_poly.entity_id
_entity_poly.type
_entity_poly.pdbx_seq_one_letter_code
_entity_poly.pdbx_strand_id
1 'polypeptide(L)'
;MDMVYNSSNYCVVQFSDFGDVKQHPAGGYEIMDKGMRREIFLDGQQAERFRNDVARLISSEPSPDEFDDFLASYTGLMTQPVALH
;
A
#
# COMPACT_ATOMS: atom_id res chain seq x y z
N MET A 1 0.12 12.42 4.80
CA MET A 1 0.54 11.01 4.79
C MET A 1 -0.13 10.29 5.93
N ASP A 2 -0.90 9.27 5.63
CA ASP A 2 -1.68 8.54 6.62
C ASP A 2 -1.39 7.06 6.55
N MET A 3 -1.14 6.45 7.71
CA MET A 3 -1.04 5.01 7.78
C MET A 3 -2.44 4.43 7.78
N VAL A 4 -2.79 3.66 6.73
CA VAL A 4 -4.13 3.12 6.59
C VAL A 4 -4.24 1.66 6.99
N TYR A 5 -3.11 0.97 7.12
CA TYR A 5 -3.08 -0.41 7.57
C TYR A 5 -1.69 -0.73 8.12
N ASN A 6 -1.66 -1.49 9.20
CA ASN A 6 -0.39 -1.92 9.79
C ASN A 6 -0.60 -3.26 10.49
N SER A 7 0.15 -4.26 10.05
CA SER A 7 0.18 -5.57 10.68
C SER A 7 1.64 -5.93 10.98
N SER A 8 1.86 -7.11 11.52
CA SER A 8 3.23 -7.58 11.75
C SER A 8 3.98 -7.81 10.44
N ASN A 9 3.26 -8.01 9.33
CA ASN A 9 3.86 -8.36 8.04
C ASN A 9 3.86 -7.23 7.04
N TYR A 10 2.89 -6.31 7.10
CA TYR A 10 2.71 -5.28 6.08
C TYR A 10 2.34 -3.94 6.69
N CYS A 11 2.68 -2.90 5.96
CA CYS A 11 2.28 -1.54 6.28
C CYS A 11 1.81 -0.87 5.00
N VAL A 12 0.69 -0.16 5.06
CA VAL A 12 0.17 0.60 3.92
C VAL A 12 0.01 2.04 4.34
N VAL A 13 0.61 2.94 3.57
CA VAL A 13 0.56 4.37 3.81
C VAL A 13 -0.10 5.05 2.62
N GLN A 14 -1.01 5.96 2.89
CA GLN A 14 -1.66 6.77 1.87
C GLN A 14 -1.04 8.15 1.83
N PHE A 15 -0.67 8.59 0.62
CA PHE A 15 -0.18 9.95 0.39
C PHE A 15 -1.31 10.76 -0.22
N SER A 16 -1.53 11.95 0.32
CA SER A 16 -2.53 12.86 -0.22
C SER A 16 -1.95 13.71 -1.34
N ASP A 17 -2.83 14.40 -2.07
CA ASP A 17 -2.44 15.32 -3.12
C ASP A 17 -1.52 16.43 -2.63
N PHE A 18 -1.57 16.72 -1.33
CA PHE A 18 -0.83 17.85 -0.77
C PHE A 18 0.53 17.45 -0.21
N GLY A 19 0.76 16.18 0.04
CA GLY A 19 1.94 15.73 0.77
C GLY A 19 3.20 15.77 -0.06
N ASP A 20 3.20 15.03 -1.15
CA ASP A 20 4.38 14.85 -2.00
C ASP A 20 4.13 15.39 -3.40
N VAL A 21 3.73 16.64 -3.45
CA VAL A 21 3.22 17.27 -4.65
C VAL A 21 4.16 17.16 -5.84
N LYS A 22 5.45 17.24 -5.61
CA LYS A 22 6.42 17.25 -6.70
C LYS A 22 6.62 15.90 -7.34
N GLN A 23 6.59 14.83 -6.54
CA GLN A 23 6.86 13.48 -7.02
C GLN A 23 5.59 12.71 -7.32
N HIS A 24 4.55 12.95 -6.53
CA HIS A 24 3.30 12.19 -6.61
C HIS A 24 2.13 13.15 -6.47
N PRO A 25 1.90 14.00 -7.49
CA PRO A 25 0.92 15.09 -7.39
C PRO A 25 -0.51 14.62 -7.20
N ALA A 26 -0.84 13.42 -7.65
CA ALA A 26 -2.18 12.88 -7.48
C ALA A 26 -2.31 12.04 -6.22
N GLY A 27 -1.24 11.97 -5.42
CA GLY A 27 -1.23 11.08 -4.26
C GLY A 27 -1.02 9.63 -4.65
N GLY A 28 -1.17 8.74 -3.68
CA GLY A 28 -0.99 7.32 -3.94
C GLY A 28 -0.87 6.51 -2.66
N TYR A 29 -0.40 5.28 -2.81
CA TYR A 29 -0.20 4.36 -1.69
C TYR A 29 1.18 3.76 -1.75
N GLU A 30 1.77 3.56 -0.57
CA GLU A 30 3.00 2.80 -0.43
C GLU A 30 2.68 1.54 0.36
N ILE A 31 3.04 0.40 -0.20
CA ILE A 31 2.88 -0.90 0.46
C ILE A 31 4.27 -1.40 0.80
N MET A 32 4.49 -1.68 2.08
CA MET A 32 5.76 -2.17 2.58
C MET A 32 5.60 -3.60 3.09
N ASP A 33 6.42 -4.51 2.59
CA ASP A 33 6.55 -5.87 3.10
C ASP A 33 7.65 -5.87 4.15
N LYS A 34 7.28 -5.99 5.41
CA LYS A 34 8.23 -5.89 6.52
C LYS A 34 9.18 -7.07 6.55
N GLY A 35 8.70 -8.26 6.19
CA GLY A 35 9.52 -9.47 6.20
C GLY A 35 10.60 -9.45 5.13
N MET A 36 10.23 -9.05 3.92
CA MET A 36 11.16 -8.97 2.79
C MET A 36 11.93 -7.66 2.75
N ARG A 37 11.50 -6.66 3.53
CA ARG A 37 12.08 -5.32 3.58
C ARG A 37 12.09 -4.67 2.20
N ARG A 38 10.96 -4.78 1.51
CA ARG A 38 10.77 -4.21 0.18
C ARG A 38 9.47 -3.42 0.17
N GLU A 39 9.38 -2.51 -0.79
CA GLU A 39 8.20 -1.67 -0.90
C GLU A 39 7.85 -1.42 -2.37
N ILE A 40 6.60 -1.01 -2.59
CA ILE A 40 6.13 -0.55 -3.88
C ILE A 40 5.28 0.69 -3.68
N PHE A 41 5.38 1.63 -4.59
CA PHE A 41 4.52 2.81 -4.62
C PHE A 41 3.51 2.67 -5.74
N LEU A 42 2.25 2.91 -5.42
CA LEU A 42 1.15 2.86 -6.37
C LEU A 42 0.60 4.26 -6.57
N ASP A 43 0.53 4.71 -7.81
CA ASP A 43 -0.07 6.00 -8.15
C ASP A 43 -0.95 5.86 -9.38
N GLY A 44 -1.65 6.93 -9.74
CA GLY A 44 -2.49 6.95 -10.92
C GLY A 44 -3.52 5.82 -10.93
N GLN A 45 -3.59 5.11 -12.05
CA GLN A 45 -4.54 4.02 -12.22
C GLN A 45 -4.29 2.87 -11.26
N GLN A 46 -3.03 2.62 -10.92
CA GLN A 46 -2.69 1.57 -9.97
C GLN A 46 -3.23 1.89 -8.57
N ALA A 47 -3.12 3.15 -8.16
CA ALA A 47 -3.64 3.58 -6.87
C ALA A 47 -5.17 3.48 -6.85
N GLU A 48 -5.82 3.85 -7.93
CA GLU A 48 -7.28 3.77 -8.03
C GLU A 48 -7.75 2.34 -7.97
N ARG A 49 -7.08 1.44 -8.69
CA ARG A 49 -7.40 0.01 -8.65
C ARG A 49 -7.21 -0.56 -7.25
N PHE A 50 -6.11 -0.21 -6.61
CA PHE A 50 -5.84 -0.66 -5.25
C PHE A 50 -6.93 -0.19 -4.29
N ARG A 51 -7.31 1.08 -4.38
CA ARG A 51 -8.38 1.64 -3.54
C ARG A 51 -9.69 0.88 -3.72
N ASN A 52 -10.04 0.58 -4.96
CA ASN A 52 -11.28 -0.14 -5.27
C ASN A 52 -11.23 -1.58 -4.77
N ASP A 53 -10.09 -2.24 -4.91
CA ASP A 53 -9.91 -3.61 -4.43
C ASP A 53 -9.96 -3.68 -2.91
N VAL A 54 -9.35 -2.71 -2.23
CA VAL A 54 -9.41 -2.62 -0.78
C VAL A 54 -10.84 -2.38 -0.31
N ALA A 55 -11.58 -1.50 -0.98
CA ALA A 55 -12.97 -1.24 -0.61
C ALA A 55 -13.82 -2.49 -0.72
N ARG A 56 -13.62 -3.28 -1.77
CA ARG A 56 -14.33 -4.54 -1.93
C ARG A 56 -13.95 -5.54 -0.85
N LEU A 57 -12.67 -5.63 -0.53
CA LEU A 57 -12.19 -6.54 0.50
C LEU A 57 -12.77 -6.17 1.85
N ILE A 58 -12.74 -4.89 2.20
CA ILE A 58 -13.25 -4.40 3.48
C ILE A 58 -14.75 -4.72 3.62
N SER A 59 -15.51 -4.66 2.54
CA SER A 59 -16.94 -4.96 2.58
C SER A 59 -17.23 -6.42 2.95
N SER A 60 -16.26 -7.30 2.82
CA SER A 60 -16.37 -8.70 3.20
C SER A 60 -15.94 -8.98 4.64
N GLU A 61 -15.58 -7.94 5.37
CA GLU A 61 -15.12 -8.02 6.78
C GLU A 61 -13.95 -9.01 6.92
N PRO A 62 -12.81 -8.74 6.27
CA PRO A 62 -11.70 -9.67 6.26
C PRO A 62 -11.00 -9.74 7.61
N SER A 63 -10.42 -10.90 7.91
CA SER A 63 -9.47 -11.01 9.01
C SER A 63 -8.16 -10.33 8.63
N PRO A 64 -7.29 -10.02 9.62
CA PRO A 64 -5.96 -9.50 9.30
C PRO A 64 -5.16 -10.43 8.37
N ASP A 65 -5.30 -11.73 8.54
CA ASP A 65 -4.61 -12.69 7.67
C ASP A 65 -5.10 -12.61 6.23
N GLU A 66 -6.39 -12.43 6.03
CA GLU A 66 -6.95 -12.27 4.69
C GLU A 66 -6.47 -10.98 4.04
N PHE A 67 -6.36 -9.92 4.82
CA PHE A 67 -5.85 -8.65 4.31
C PHE A 67 -4.38 -8.78 3.94
N ASP A 68 -3.59 -9.45 4.78
CA ASP A 68 -2.18 -9.70 4.49
C ASP A 68 -2.03 -10.56 3.23
N ASP A 69 -2.89 -11.56 3.02
CA ASP A 69 -2.87 -12.37 1.81
C ASP A 69 -3.13 -11.52 0.56
N PHE A 70 -4.05 -10.57 0.66
CA PHE A 70 -4.29 -9.63 -0.42
C PHE A 70 -3.04 -8.81 -0.73
N LEU A 71 -2.40 -8.29 0.31
CA LEU A 71 -1.18 -7.47 0.13
C LEU A 71 -0.02 -8.31 -0.39
N ALA A 72 0.02 -9.60 -0.07
CA ALA A 72 1.07 -10.49 -0.55
C ALA A 72 1.08 -10.58 -2.08
N SER A 73 -0.05 -10.33 -2.73
CA SER A 73 -0.12 -10.34 -4.18
C SER A 73 0.75 -9.26 -4.82
N TYR A 74 1.14 -8.24 -4.05
CA TYR A 74 2.01 -7.17 -4.52
C TYR A 74 3.48 -7.44 -4.27
N THR A 75 3.82 -8.43 -3.46
CA THR A 75 5.21 -8.70 -3.07
C THR A 75 6.11 -8.94 -4.29
N GLY A 76 5.62 -9.68 -5.26
CA GLY A 76 6.38 -9.97 -6.47
C GLY A 76 6.69 -8.74 -7.32
N LEU A 77 5.97 -7.65 -7.10
CA LEU A 77 6.16 -6.39 -7.81
C LEU A 77 7.07 -5.44 -7.04
N MET A 78 7.40 -5.74 -5.80
CA MET A 78 8.21 -4.90 -4.95
C MET A 78 9.68 -5.06 -5.32
N THR A 79 10.23 -4.09 -6.03
CA THR A 79 11.61 -4.15 -6.52
C THR A 79 12.55 -3.26 -5.75
N GLN A 80 12.03 -2.32 -4.96
CA GLN A 80 12.85 -1.35 -4.25
C GLN A 80 13.01 -1.78 -2.80
N PRO A 81 14.23 -1.69 -2.26
CA PRO A 81 14.42 -1.89 -0.83
C PRO A 81 13.74 -0.78 -0.04
N VAL A 82 13.36 -1.09 1.19
CA VAL A 82 12.76 -0.08 2.06
C VAL A 82 13.76 1.02 2.33
N ALA A 83 13.36 2.26 2.08
CA ALA A 83 14.17 3.42 2.38
C ALA A 83 13.85 3.93 3.78
N LEU A 84 14.84 4.56 4.40
CA LEU A 84 14.59 5.27 5.66
C LEU A 84 13.84 6.56 5.35
N HIS A 85 12.74 6.72 6.00
CA HIS A 85 11.89 7.91 5.80
C HIS A 85 12.01 8.86 6.97
#